data_caf5e97b0c09bb538ff79aa1e8d75b12
#
_entry.id   caf5e97b0c09bb538ff79aa1e8d75b12
#
_cell.length_a   1.000
_cell.length_b   1.000
_cell.length_c   1.000
_cell.angle_alpha   90.00
_cell.angle_beta   90.00
_cell.angle_gamma   90.00
#
_symmetry.space_group_name_H-M   'P 1'
#
loop_
_entity.id
_entity.type
_entity.pdbx_description
1 polymer ?
#
loop_
_entity_poly.entity_id
_entity_poly.type
_entity_poly.pdbx_seq_one_letter_code
_entity_poly.pdbx_strand_id
1 'polypeptide(L)'
;MTYNKARLAAGPFRMIKERNMERYPQLVVDLAHARENVENLVKRCADRGVRMTGVIKVTNGLPEMCQAYYDGGCRTLASSRIEHLKSLKEKGIGEEFELLRIPMMSEIPDVIKYADISLNSDGSVLEALNAEALRQGKVHRVILMVEVGDLREGYWDREELLRDALKVENDFDGLYLEGVGMNVGCYGSVLPTFENMQDLVDAAEMIEASIGRKLDTISGGGTSSLMRIFDGDIPERINELRVGGEPLAAYTLKNVYGYPMEWQHEDVIRLRMEVLEVRRKPSHPIGELAVDAFGHSNTYEDRGERLRAILGGGRLDYGEPQDIPNGNPGIEILGASSDHTIIDLEDCPIEYKPGDFIEFRIKYTQLMYLTLNPLTHIKYIE
;
A
#
# COMPACT_ATOMS: atom_id res chain seq x y z
N MET A 1 54.03 49.63 -10.50
CA MET A 1 52.55 49.72 -10.58
C MET A 1 51.93 48.82 -9.48
N THR A 2 51.53 49.46 -8.43
CA THR A 2 51.11 48.84 -7.18
C THR A 2 49.58 48.62 -7.25
N TYR A 3 49.11 47.36 -7.20
CA TYR A 3 47.69 47.03 -7.11
C TYR A 3 47.23 47.13 -5.67
N ASN A 4 46.30 48.06 -5.44
CA ASN A 4 45.66 48.34 -4.18
C ASN A 4 44.61 47.26 -3.87
N LYS A 5 44.83 46.44 -2.84
CA LYS A 5 43.84 45.49 -2.32
C LYS A 5 42.84 46.23 -1.45
N ALA A 6 41.66 46.52 -2.01
CA ALA A 6 40.52 46.94 -1.20
C ALA A 6 39.99 45.72 -0.37
N ARG A 7 40.12 45.80 0.96
CA ARG A 7 39.46 44.91 1.91
C ARG A 7 37.97 45.21 1.90
N LEU A 8 37.18 44.28 1.38
CA LEU A 8 35.74 44.23 1.64
C LEU A 8 35.56 43.81 3.11
N ALA A 9 35.06 44.71 3.92
CA ALA A 9 34.64 44.42 5.29
C ALA A 9 33.43 43.43 5.26
N ALA A 10 33.64 42.20 5.68
CA ALA A 10 32.58 41.25 5.94
C ALA A 10 31.77 41.76 7.15
N GLY A 11 30.59 42.28 6.89
CA GLY A 11 29.60 42.53 7.94
C GLY A 11 29.25 41.24 8.67
N PRO A 12 28.80 41.31 9.93
CA PRO A 12 28.52 40.12 10.71
C PRO A 12 27.43 39.30 10.01
N PHE A 13 27.78 38.13 9.52
CA PHE A 13 26.81 37.10 9.17
C PHE A 13 26.00 36.81 10.43
N ARG A 14 24.78 37.32 10.46
CA ARG A 14 23.80 36.96 11.48
C ARG A 14 23.60 35.45 11.33
N MET A 15 24.15 34.65 12.26
CA MET A 15 23.83 33.25 12.36
C MET A 15 22.31 33.15 12.47
N ILE A 16 21.68 32.77 11.38
CA ILE A 16 20.28 32.32 11.42
C ILE A 16 20.36 31.10 12.33
N LYS A 17 19.75 31.23 13.54
CA LYS A 17 19.48 30.03 14.36
C LYS A 17 18.92 29.00 13.39
N GLU A 18 19.51 27.81 13.38
CA GLU A 18 18.94 26.65 12.70
C GLU A 18 17.49 26.52 13.19
N ARG A 19 16.56 27.12 12.45
CA ARG A 19 15.21 26.63 12.44
C ARG A 19 15.36 25.22 11.90
N ASN A 20 14.85 24.21 12.61
CA ASN A 20 14.54 22.93 12.02
C ASN A 20 13.66 23.22 10.81
N MET A 21 14.28 23.44 9.65
CA MET A 21 13.53 23.70 8.43
C MET A 21 13.01 22.34 8.00
N GLU A 22 11.70 22.17 8.19
CA GLU A 22 11.01 21.01 7.62
C GLU A 22 11.28 21.00 6.11
N ARG A 23 11.44 19.81 5.54
CA ARG A 23 11.66 19.64 4.09
C ARG A 23 10.41 19.06 3.47
N TYR A 24 10.15 19.42 2.23
CA TYR A 24 8.97 19.02 1.45
C TYR A 24 9.39 18.44 0.09
N PRO A 25 8.57 17.58 -0.58
CA PRO A 25 7.29 17.11 -0.08
C PRO A 25 7.44 16.20 1.15
N GLN A 26 6.45 16.23 2.03
CA GLN A 26 6.48 15.49 3.29
C GLN A 26 5.27 14.56 3.41
N LEU A 27 5.52 13.28 3.66
CA LEU A 27 4.49 12.33 4.09
C LEU A 27 4.39 12.40 5.61
N VAL A 28 3.26 12.87 6.12
CA VAL A 28 2.95 12.82 7.56
C VAL A 28 2.17 11.56 7.84
N VAL A 29 2.60 10.80 8.84
CA VAL A 29 1.95 9.55 9.28
C VAL A 29 1.66 9.64 10.76
N ASP A 30 0.38 9.52 11.13
CA ASP A 30 -0.07 9.40 12.52
C ASP A 30 -0.05 7.92 12.91
N LEU A 31 0.94 7.53 13.71
CA LEU A 31 1.15 6.13 14.09
C LEU A 31 0.11 5.65 15.12
N ALA A 32 -0.38 6.54 15.99
CA ALA A 32 -1.42 6.20 16.95
C ALA A 32 -2.74 5.89 16.22
N HIS A 33 -3.17 6.77 15.32
CA HIS A 33 -4.37 6.55 14.51
C HIS A 33 -4.22 5.34 13.58
N ALA A 34 -3.03 5.10 13.02
CA ALA A 34 -2.75 3.89 12.23
C ALA A 34 -2.98 2.63 13.06
N ARG A 35 -2.40 2.56 14.26
CA ARG A 35 -2.56 1.43 15.18
C ARG A 35 -4.01 1.22 15.58
N GLU A 36 -4.73 2.28 15.98
CA GLU A 36 -6.13 2.18 16.36
C GLU A 36 -7.03 1.69 15.22
N ASN A 37 -6.77 2.11 13.98
CA ASN A 37 -7.47 1.59 12.81
C ASN A 37 -7.20 0.10 12.60
N VAL A 38 -5.95 -0.36 12.78
CA VAL A 38 -5.60 -1.78 12.71
C VAL A 38 -6.30 -2.56 13.80
N GLU A 39 -6.24 -2.11 15.07
CA GLU A 39 -6.91 -2.76 16.23
C GLU A 39 -8.40 -2.95 15.97
N ASN A 40 -9.06 -1.92 15.47
CA ASN A 40 -10.49 -1.95 15.15
C ASN A 40 -10.82 -2.98 14.06
N LEU A 41 -9.99 -3.09 13.01
CA LEU A 41 -10.19 -4.08 11.94
C LEU A 41 -9.88 -5.49 12.42
N VAL A 42 -8.78 -5.69 13.14
CA VAL A 42 -8.41 -6.99 13.75
C VAL A 42 -9.55 -7.50 14.62
N LYS A 43 -10.12 -6.65 15.49
CA LYS A 43 -11.24 -7.03 16.34
C LYS A 43 -12.46 -7.45 15.53
N ARG A 44 -12.85 -6.68 14.50
CA ARG A 44 -14.01 -6.99 13.66
C ARG A 44 -13.84 -8.30 12.89
N CYS A 45 -12.64 -8.59 12.40
CA CYS A 45 -12.32 -9.88 11.80
C CYS A 45 -12.42 -11.01 12.84
N ALA A 46 -11.83 -10.82 14.02
CA ALA A 46 -11.83 -11.81 15.11
C ALA A 46 -13.25 -12.12 15.60
N ASP A 47 -14.16 -11.14 15.65
CA ASP A 47 -15.58 -11.31 15.98
C ASP A 47 -16.33 -12.27 15.01
N ARG A 48 -15.72 -12.55 13.84
CA ARG A 48 -16.17 -13.51 12.82
C ARG A 48 -15.28 -14.74 12.71
N GLY A 49 -14.36 -14.95 13.64
CA GLY A 49 -13.41 -16.08 13.61
C GLY A 49 -12.32 -15.97 12.54
N VAL A 50 -12.10 -14.76 12.00
CA VAL A 50 -11.16 -14.50 10.92
C VAL A 50 -9.91 -13.79 11.47
N ARG A 51 -8.72 -14.32 11.19
CA ARG A 51 -7.43 -13.70 11.47
C ARG A 51 -7.16 -12.61 10.42
N MET A 52 -6.64 -11.47 10.85
CA MET A 52 -6.17 -10.43 9.95
C MET A 52 -4.65 -10.46 9.80
N THR A 53 -4.18 -10.78 8.61
CA THR A 53 -2.77 -10.64 8.21
C THR A 53 -2.53 -9.21 7.71
N GLY A 54 -1.54 -8.54 8.29
CA GLY A 54 -1.19 -7.15 7.96
C GLY A 54 -0.34 -7.03 6.71
N VAL A 55 -0.89 -6.49 5.62
CA VAL A 55 -0.15 -6.35 4.35
C VAL A 55 0.59 -5.03 4.28
N ILE A 56 1.91 -5.09 4.45
CA ILE A 56 2.79 -3.92 4.60
C ILE A 56 3.48 -3.51 3.27
N LYS A 57 3.03 -3.99 2.12
CA LYS A 57 3.66 -3.64 0.84
C LYS A 57 3.59 -2.16 0.50
N VAL A 58 2.47 -1.49 0.86
CA VAL A 58 2.25 -0.06 0.59
C VAL A 58 3.08 0.84 1.49
N THR A 59 3.55 0.34 2.61
CA THR A 59 4.46 1.05 3.52
C THR A 59 5.93 0.91 3.09
N ASN A 60 6.20 0.21 1.98
CA ASN A 60 7.55 -0.12 1.52
C ASN A 60 8.43 -0.77 2.62
N GLY A 61 7.81 -1.50 3.57
CA GLY A 61 8.51 -2.10 4.69
C GLY A 61 9.12 -1.10 5.69
N LEU A 62 8.63 0.14 5.72
CA LEU A 62 9.07 1.16 6.69
C LEU A 62 8.76 0.69 8.12
N PRO A 63 9.78 0.56 8.98
CA PRO A 63 9.65 -0.11 10.27
C PRO A 63 8.56 0.45 11.17
N GLU A 64 8.48 1.78 11.28
CA GLU A 64 7.53 2.46 12.17
C GLU A 64 6.07 2.19 11.76
N MET A 65 5.81 2.21 10.45
CA MET A 65 4.48 1.90 9.93
C MET A 65 4.15 0.41 10.06
N CYS A 66 5.14 -0.48 9.86
CA CYS A 66 4.96 -1.91 10.04
C CYS A 66 4.74 -2.27 11.51
N GLN A 67 5.44 -1.58 12.43
CA GLN A 67 5.24 -1.72 13.86
C GLN A 67 3.80 -1.38 14.27
N ALA A 68 3.18 -0.34 13.67
CA ALA A 68 1.78 0.00 13.94
C ALA A 68 0.80 -1.15 13.58
N TYR A 69 1.07 -1.91 12.50
CA TYR A 69 0.29 -3.12 12.18
C TYR A 69 0.48 -4.23 13.23
N TYR A 70 1.71 -4.47 13.63
CA TYR A 70 2.02 -5.48 14.64
C TYR A 70 1.41 -5.13 16.01
N ASP A 71 1.60 -3.89 16.46
CA ASP A 71 1.06 -3.39 17.72
C ASP A 71 -0.48 -3.36 17.72
N GLY A 72 -1.09 -3.10 16.56
CA GLY A 72 -2.53 -3.18 16.34
C GLY A 72 -3.10 -4.60 16.29
N GLY A 73 -2.26 -5.63 16.46
CA GLY A 73 -2.69 -7.02 16.63
C GLY A 73 -2.48 -7.95 15.44
N CYS A 74 -1.90 -7.49 14.33
CA CYS A 74 -1.50 -8.36 13.23
C CYS A 74 -0.26 -9.18 13.62
N ARG A 75 -0.43 -10.47 13.89
CA ARG A 75 0.70 -11.35 14.22
C ARG A 75 1.49 -11.77 13.00
N THR A 76 0.82 -11.93 11.87
CA THR A 76 1.43 -12.17 10.57
C THR A 76 1.55 -10.86 9.80
N LEU A 77 2.75 -10.54 9.32
CA LEU A 77 3.01 -9.42 8.42
C LEU A 77 3.34 -9.94 7.02
N ALA A 78 2.67 -9.41 6.03
CA ALA A 78 2.76 -9.90 4.66
C ALA A 78 3.20 -8.83 3.66
N SER A 79 4.04 -9.23 2.71
CA SER A 79 4.48 -8.35 1.62
C SER A 79 4.63 -9.11 0.30
N SER A 80 4.55 -8.38 -0.81
CA SER A 80 4.91 -8.90 -2.14
C SER A 80 6.42 -8.81 -2.45
N ARG A 81 7.22 -8.31 -1.50
CA ARG A 81 8.66 -8.13 -1.66
C ARG A 81 9.39 -8.82 -0.51
N ILE A 82 10.28 -9.75 -0.87
CA ILE A 82 11.04 -10.48 0.14
C ILE A 82 12.00 -9.57 0.93
N GLU A 83 12.48 -8.50 0.31
CA GLU A 83 13.34 -7.51 0.94
C GLU A 83 12.67 -6.82 2.13
N HIS A 84 11.35 -6.60 2.07
CA HIS A 84 10.59 -6.04 3.18
C HIS A 84 10.59 -7.00 4.38
N LEU A 85 10.26 -8.27 4.13
CA LEU A 85 10.21 -9.31 5.16
C LEU A 85 11.59 -9.52 5.79
N LYS A 86 12.64 -9.58 4.96
CA LYS A 86 14.03 -9.62 5.42
C LYS A 86 14.34 -8.48 6.37
N SER A 87 14.06 -7.22 5.96
CA SER A 87 14.33 -6.04 6.76
C SER A 87 13.61 -6.07 8.11
N LEU A 88 12.35 -6.48 8.14
CA LEU A 88 11.57 -6.57 9.38
C LEU A 88 12.08 -7.70 10.30
N LYS A 89 12.37 -8.86 9.73
CA LYS A 89 12.92 -10.00 10.50
C LYS A 89 14.26 -9.64 11.13
N GLU A 90 15.13 -8.94 10.42
CA GLU A 90 16.42 -8.47 10.92
C GLU A 90 16.29 -7.42 12.03
N LYS A 91 15.18 -6.66 12.04
CA LYS A 91 14.86 -5.65 13.06
C LYS A 91 14.02 -6.20 14.23
N GLY A 92 13.56 -7.44 14.14
CA GLY A 92 12.71 -8.06 15.15
C GLY A 92 11.29 -7.49 15.22
N ILE A 93 10.76 -7.00 14.09
CA ILE A 93 9.39 -6.47 13.96
C ILE A 93 8.51 -7.53 13.30
N GLY A 94 7.50 -8.03 14.02
CA GLY A 94 6.62 -9.11 13.58
C GLY A 94 7.01 -10.47 14.14
N GLU A 95 6.07 -11.41 14.13
CA GLU A 95 6.27 -12.79 14.61
C GLU A 95 6.35 -13.78 13.46
N GLU A 96 5.50 -13.58 12.44
CA GLU A 96 5.34 -14.45 11.28
C GLU A 96 5.32 -13.63 9.99
N PHE A 97 5.92 -14.16 8.92
CA PHE A 97 6.10 -13.44 7.66
C PHE A 97 5.55 -14.23 6.49
N GLU A 98 4.66 -13.58 5.71
CA GLU A 98 4.02 -14.17 4.53
C GLU A 98 4.42 -13.45 3.25
N LEU A 99 4.94 -14.17 2.26
CA LEU A 99 5.21 -13.66 0.93
C LEU A 99 3.96 -13.81 0.04
N LEU A 100 3.39 -12.65 -0.38
CA LEU A 100 2.14 -12.61 -1.14
C LEU A 100 2.30 -12.83 -2.65
N ARG A 101 3.38 -12.33 -3.23
CA ARG A 101 3.68 -12.56 -4.64
C ARG A 101 4.19 -13.99 -4.81
N ILE A 102 3.69 -14.70 -5.82
CA ILE A 102 4.25 -15.99 -6.19
C ILE A 102 5.78 -15.85 -6.28
N PRO A 103 6.56 -16.69 -5.59
CA PRO A 103 8.01 -16.56 -5.52
C PRO A 103 8.65 -16.58 -6.91
N MET A 104 9.56 -15.65 -7.17
CA MET A 104 10.42 -15.72 -8.35
C MET A 104 11.51 -16.78 -8.10
N MET A 105 11.87 -17.55 -9.13
CA MET A 105 12.93 -18.56 -9.02
C MET A 105 14.25 -17.98 -8.47
N SER A 106 14.56 -16.73 -8.79
CA SER A 106 15.74 -16.01 -8.32
C SER A 106 15.70 -15.63 -6.84
N GLU A 107 14.52 -15.61 -6.21
CA GLU A 107 14.32 -15.21 -4.80
C GLU A 107 14.19 -16.42 -3.86
N ILE A 108 14.05 -17.63 -4.37
CA ILE A 108 13.75 -18.82 -3.57
C ILE A 108 14.68 -19.00 -2.35
N PRO A 109 15.99 -18.80 -2.44
CA PRO A 109 16.87 -18.89 -1.28
C PRO A 109 16.51 -17.90 -0.16
N ASP A 110 16.13 -16.69 -0.50
CA ASP A 110 15.72 -15.67 0.45
C ASP A 110 14.29 -15.92 0.96
N VAL A 111 13.38 -16.45 0.12
CA VAL A 111 12.03 -16.85 0.54
C VAL A 111 12.11 -17.87 1.67
N ILE A 112 12.86 -18.97 1.49
CA ILE A 112 13.04 -20.00 2.53
C ILE A 112 13.73 -19.45 3.79
N LYS A 113 14.57 -18.43 3.63
CA LYS A 113 15.29 -17.85 4.76
C LYS A 113 14.44 -16.88 5.57
N TYR A 114 13.65 -16.05 4.93
CA TYR A 114 13.03 -14.87 5.53
C TYR A 114 11.49 -14.91 5.60
N ALA A 115 10.81 -15.67 4.76
CA ALA A 115 9.39 -15.92 4.87
C ALA A 115 9.10 -17.23 5.61
N ASP A 116 8.02 -17.25 6.36
CA ASP A 116 7.52 -18.45 7.04
C ASP A 116 6.45 -19.14 6.20
N ILE A 117 5.69 -18.34 5.41
CA ILE A 117 4.63 -18.78 4.49
C ILE A 117 4.83 -18.10 3.14
N SER A 118 4.48 -18.78 2.04
CA SER A 118 4.36 -18.16 0.72
C SER A 118 3.10 -18.60 -0.03
N LEU A 119 2.54 -17.67 -0.83
CA LEU A 119 1.45 -17.95 -1.75
C LEU A 119 2.02 -18.55 -3.04
N ASN A 120 1.40 -19.59 -3.56
CA ASN A 120 1.90 -20.36 -4.71
C ASN A 120 0.79 -20.77 -5.67
N SER A 121 1.10 -20.86 -6.97
CA SER A 121 0.19 -21.33 -8.02
C SER A 121 0.92 -22.01 -9.17
N ASP A 122 2.13 -22.54 -8.94
CA ASP A 122 2.92 -23.18 -9.97
C ASP A 122 3.74 -24.34 -9.38
N GLY A 123 3.58 -25.54 -9.96
CA GLY A 123 4.25 -26.75 -9.48
C GLY A 123 5.78 -26.69 -9.56
N SER A 124 6.35 -26.01 -10.56
CA SER A 124 7.81 -25.86 -10.70
C SER A 124 8.40 -24.96 -9.61
N VAL A 125 7.65 -23.95 -9.16
CA VAL A 125 8.03 -23.11 -8.02
C VAL A 125 7.99 -23.92 -6.73
N LEU A 126 6.96 -24.76 -6.54
CA LEU A 126 6.86 -25.64 -5.36
C LEU A 126 8.04 -26.65 -5.31
N GLU A 127 8.42 -27.26 -6.45
CA GLU A 127 9.57 -28.13 -6.55
C GLU A 127 10.87 -27.42 -6.13
N ALA A 128 11.08 -26.19 -6.61
CA ALA A 128 12.25 -25.40 -6.28
C ALA A 128 12.27 -24.95 -4.82
N LEU A 129 11.12 -24.57 -4.25
CA LEU A 129 10.98 -24.25 -2.80
C LEU A 129 11.30 -25.49 -1.95
N ASN A 130 10.77 -26.67 -2.31
CA ASN A 130 11.06 -27.91 -1.62
C ASN A 130 12.57 -28.22 -1.60
N ALA A 131 13.21 -28.19 -2.76
CA ALA A 131 14.64 -28.46 -2.88
C ALA A 131 15.48 -27.51 -2.02
N GLU A 132 15.13 -26.22 -2.02
CA GLU A 132 15.84 -25.23 -1.25
C GLU A 132 15.56 -25.31 0.26
N ALA A 133 14.32 -25.63 0.65
CA ALA A 133 13.94 -25.83 2.05
C ALA A 133 14.74 -27.01 2.65
N LEU A 134 14.83 -28.13 1.94
CA LEU A 134 15.66 -29.27 2.32
C LEU A 134 17.14 -28.87 2.43
N ARG A 135 17.65 -28.10 1.47
CA ARG A 135 19.04 -27.62 1.47
C ARG A 135 19.34 -26.74 2.70
N GLN A 136 18.38 -25.94 3.15
CA GLN A 136 18.50 -25.10 4.34
C GLN A 136 18.12 -25.81 5.64
N GLY A 137 17.66 -27.08 5.60
CA GLY A 137 17.22 -27.85 6.76
C GLY A 137 15.96 -27.29 7.41
N LYS A 138 15.01 -26.79 6.60
CA LYS A 138 13.75 -26.19 7.05
C LYS A 138 12.56 -26.91 6.42
N VAL A 139 11.38 -26.68 7.03
CA VAL A 139 10.08 -26.92 6.41
C VAL A 139 9.43 -25.58 6.18
N HIS A 140 9.06 -25.27 4.93
CA HIS A 140 8.43 -24.03 4.54
C HIS A 140 6.93 -24.24 4.31
N ARG A 141 6.09 -23.33 4.81
CA ARG A 141 4.64 -23.43 4.68
C ARG A 141 4.17 -22.79 3.39
N VAL A 142 3.26 -23.45 2.68
CA VAL A 142 2.74 -22.98 1.40
C VAL A 142 1.21 -22.92 1.41
N ILE A 143 0.67 -21.84 0.86
CA ILE A 143 -0.75 -21.66 0.58
C ILE A 143 -0.91 -21.72 -0.95
N LEU A 144 -1.77 -22.62 -1.44
CA LEU A 144 -2.05 -22.73 -2.86
C LEU A 144 -3.17 -21.76 -3.25
N MET A 145 -2.91 -20.91 -4.24
CA MET A 145 -3.88 -19.92 -4.69
C MET A 145 -4.90 -20.52 -5.62
N VAL A 146 -6.17 -20.24 -5.36
CA VAL A 146 -7.31 -20.67 -6.15
C VAL A 146 -7.83 -19.48 -6.96
N GLU A 147 -7.88 -19.61 -8.27
CA GLU A 147 -8.46 -18.57 -9.13
C GLU A 147 -9.99 -18.69 -9.11
N VAL A 148 -10.64 -17.59 -8.75
CA VAL A 148 -12.11 -17.49 -8.58
C VAL A 148 -12.72 -16.36 -9.43
N GLY A 149 -12.01 -15.92 -10.48
CA GLY A 149 -12.55 -15.03 -11.51
C GLY A 149 -11.82 -13.69 -11.69
N ASP A 150 -10.86 -13.31 -10.84
CA ASP A 150 -10.08 -12.05 -11.00
C ASP A 150 -9.02 -12.17 -12.13
N LEU A 151 -8.68 -13.39 -12.51
CA LEU A 151 -7.78 -13.77 -13.60
C LEU A 151 -6.36 -13.20 -13.47
N ARG A 152 -5.80 -13.29 -12.25
CA ARG A 152 -4.44 -12.85 -11.97
C ARG A 152 -3.54 -14.01 -11.60
N GLU A 153 -3.61 -14.52 -10.39
CA GLU A 153 -2.84 -15.69 -9.94
C GLU A 153 -3.75 -16.72 -9.29
N GLY A 154 -3.42 -17.97 -9.49
CA GLY A 154 -4.15 -19.10 -8.89
C GLY A 154 -4.42 -20.22 -9.89
N TYR A 155 -4.66 -21.40 -9.35
CA TYR A 155 -5.07 -22.56 -10.14
C TYR A 155 -6.52 -22.36 -10.61
N TRP A 156 -6.70 -22.29 -11.93
CA TRP A 156 -8.01 -22.32 -12.57
C TRP A 156 -8.58 -23.74 -12.63
N ASP A 157 -7.71 -24.70 -12.98
CA ASP A 157 -8.05 -26.12 -13.05
C ASP A 157 -7.95 -26.75 -11.66
N ARG A 158 -9.06 -27.27 -11.15
CA ARG A 158 -9.15 -27.93 -9.85
C ARG A 158 -8.43 -29.28 -9.79
N GLU A 159 -8.28 -29.97 -10.92
CA GLU A 159 -7.48 -31.20 -11.00
C GLU A 159 -5.98 -30.92 -10.89
N GLU A 160 -5.53 -29.80 -11.49
CA GLU A 160 -4.16 -29.33 -11.33
C GLU A 160 -3.85 -28.91 -9.90
N LEU A 161 -4.73 -28.12 -9.28
CA LEU A 161 -4.65 -27.73 -7.88
C LEU A 161 -4.51 -28.98 -6.98
N LEU A 162 -5.39 -29.96 -7.14
CA LEU A 162 -5.37 -31.20 -6.34
C LEU A 162 -4.10 -32.00 -6.54
N ARG A 163 -3.63 -32.13 -7.78
CA ARG A 163 -2.39 -32.84 -8.09
C ARG A 163 -1.20 -32.21 -7.36
N ASP A 164 -1.08 -30.87 -7.39
CA ASP A 164 0.03 -30.19 -6.76
C ASP A 164 -0.12 -30.16 -5.23
N ALA A 165 -1.33 -30.08 -4.70
CA ALA A 165 -1.60 -30.23 -3.27
C ALA A 165 -1.15 -31.61 -2.76
N LEU A 166 -1.47 -32.71 -3.52
CA LEU A 166 -1.04 -34.05 -3.18
C LEU A 166 0.48 -34.25 -3.27
N LYS A 167 1.16 -33.59 -4.22
CA LYS A 167 2.64 -33.59 -4.26
C LYS A 167 3.23 -32.92 -3.03
N VAL A 168 2.71 -31.76 -2.64
CA VAL A 168 3.18 -31.07 -1.43
C VAL A 168 2.99 -31.94 -0.20
N GLU A 169 1.83 -32.58 -0.06
CA GLU A 169 1.52 -33.40 1.14
C GLU A 169 2.32 -34.68 1.21
N ASN A 170 2.56 -35.36 0.05
CA ASN A 170 3.10 -36.73 0.06
C ASN A 170 4.58 -36.84 -0.39
N ASP A 171 5.06 -35.87 -1.21
CA ASP A 171 6.33 -36.03 -1.90
C ASP A 171 7.35 -34.93 -1.53
N PHE A 172 6.93 -33.83 -0.89
CA PHE A 172 7.78 -32.67 -0.64
C PHE A 172 8.08 -32.50 0.87
N ASP A 173 9.04 -33.27 1.39
CA ASP A 173 9.45 -33.23 2.81
C ASP A 173 9.92 -31.83 3.30
N GLY A 174 10.30 -30.93 2.40
CA GLY A 174 10.71 -29.56 2.72
C GLY A 174 9.54 -28.56 2.75
N LEU A 175 8.33 -29.01 2.40
CA LEU A 175 7.15 -28.16 2.40
C LEU A 175 6.06 -28.68 3.35
N TYR A 176 5.21 -27.77 3.79
CA TYR A 176 3.99 -28.08 4.53
C TYR A 176 2.82 -27.38 3.85
N LEU A 177 1.79 -28.12 3.47
CA LEU A 177 0.58 -27.58 2.90
C LEU A 177 -0.26 -26.91 4.00
N GLU A 178 -0.07 -25.60 4.16
CA GLU A 178 -0.78 -24.77 5.14
C GLU A 178 -2.25 -24.62 4.78
N GLY A 179 -2.53 -24.37 3.49
CA GLY A 179 -3.88 -24.11 3.10
C GLY A 179 -4.07 -23.67 1.65
N VAL A 180 -5.22 -23.05 1.42
CA VAL A 180 -5.59 -22.43 0.16
C VAL A 180 -5.94 -20.96 0.35
N GLY A 181 -5.84 -20.16 -0.72
CA GLY A 181 -6.19 -18.75 -0.69
C GLY A 181 -6.75 -18.28 -2.02
N MET A 182 -7.47 -17.19 -1.99
CA MET A 182 -7.94 -16.48 -3.18
C MET A 182 -7.53 -15.02 -3.16
N ASN A 183 -7.65 -14.34 -4.29
CA ASN A 183 -7.56 -12.88 -4.34
C ASN A 183 -8.47 -12.34 -5.44
N VAL A 184 -9.31 -11.35 -5.11
CA VAL A 184 -10.18 -10.64 -6.04
C VAL A 184 -10.09 -9.12 -5.82
N GLY A 185 -10.51 -8.35 -6.82
CA GLY A 185 -10.58 -6.90 -6.76
C GLY A 185 -9.24 -6.18 -6.97
N CYS A 186 -8.19 -6.89 -7.40
CA CYS A 186 -6.89 -6.28 -7.63
C CYS A 186 -6.58 -6.03 -9.11
N TYR A 187 -7.01 -6.93 -9.99
CA TYR A 187 -6.77 -6.83 -11.44
C TYR A 187 -8.10 -6.82 -12.21
N GLY A 188 -8.91 -7.86 -12.07
CA GLY A 188 -10.18 -8.02 -12.77
C GLY A 188 -11.32 -7.18 -12.20
N SER A 189 -11.09 -6.45 -11.13
CA SER A 189 -12.12 -5.66 -10.42
C SER A 189 -13.33 -6.50 -9.97
N VAL A 190 -13.12 -7.80 -9.76
CA VAL A 190 -14.16 -8.72 -9.29
C VAL A 190 -14.40 -8.45 -7.80
N LEU A 191 -15.69 -8.31 -7.44
CA LEU A 191 -16.07 -8.15 -6.04
C LEU A 191 -15.95 -9.48 -5.28
N PRO A 192 -15.51 -9.44 -4.02
CA PRO A 192 -15.63 -10.61 -3.14
C PRO A 192 -17.09 -10.83 -2.83
N THR A 193 -17.61 -12.00 -3.20
CA THR A 193 -18.98 -12.44 -2.92
C THR A 193 -18.96 -13.70 -2.06
N PHE A 194 -20.11 -14.02 -1.47
CA PHE A 194 -20.25 -15.30 -0.76
C PHE A 194 -19.93 -16.49 -1.67
N GLU A 195 -20.39 -16.43 -2.94
CA GLU A 195 -20.24 -17.52 -3.90
C GLU A 195 -18.77 -17.78 -4.27
N ASN A 196 -17.98 -16.74 -4.59
CA ASN A 196 -16.57 -16.94 -4.94
C ASN A 196 -15.71 -17.33 -3.73
N MET A 197 -16.09 -16.91 -2.52
CA MET A 197 -15.47 -17.41 -1.29
C MET A 197 -15.88 -18.85 -0.97
N GLN A 198 -17.13 -19.24 -1.29
CA GLN A 198 -17.60 -20.62 -1.13
C GLN A 198 -16.88 -21.55 -2.12
N ASP A 199 -16.61 -21.10 -3.36
CA ASP A 199 -15.81 -21.85 -4.32
C ASP A 199 -14.38 -22.13 -3.80
N LEU A 200 -13.78 -21.20 -3.07
CA LEU A 200 -12.53 -21.43 -2.35
C LEU A 200 -12.68 -22.49 -1.26
N VAL A 201 -13.76 -22.44 -0.48
CA VAL A 201 -14.04 -23.42 0.58
C VAL A 201 -14.25 -24.81 -0.04
N ASP A 202 -14.98 -24.91 -1.14
CA ASP A 202 -15.23 -26.17 -1.85
C ASP A 202 -13.90 -26.77 -2.37
N ALA A 203 -12.99 -25.93 -2.87
CA ALA A 203 -11.64 -26.34 -3.26
C ALA A 203 -10.82 -26.85 -2.07
N ALA A 204 -10.92 -26.19 -0.91
CA ALA A 204 -10.30 -26.67 0.33
C ALA A 204 -10.84 -28.04 0.76
N GLU A 205 -12.14 -28.23 0.75
CA GLU A 205 -12.78 -29.50 1.13
C GLU A 205 -12.42 -30.66 0.18
N MET A 206 -12.28 -30.40 -1.10
CA MET A 206 -11.78 -31.36 -2.09
C MET A 206 -10.36 -31.83 -1.74
N ILE A 207 -9.46 -30.91 -1.41
CA ILE A 207 -8.09 -31.23 -1.00
C ILE A 207 -8.10 -32.01 0.32
N GLU A 208 -8.81 -31.53 1.35
CA GLU A 208 -8.91 -32.18 2.67
C GLU A 208 -9.42 -33.61 2.59
N ALA A 209 -10.42 -33.86 1.75
CA ALA A 209 -10.93 -35.22 1.52
C ALA A 209 -9.87 -36.16 0.94
N SER A 210 -8.95 -35.60 0.13
CA SER A 210 -7.90 -36.38 -0.55
C SER A 210 -6.67 -36.61 0.33
N ILE A 211 -6.29 -35.63 1.18
CA ILE A 211 -5.13 -35.73 2.08
C ILE A 211 -5.47 -36.33 3.46
N GLY A 212 -6.76 -36.40 3.82
CA GLY A 212 -7.24 -37.00 5.06
C GLY A 212 -7.06 -36.10 6.32
N ARG A 213 -6.80 -34.81 6.14
CA ARG A 213 -6.74 -33.82 7.24
C ARG A 213 -7.37 -32.48 6.85
N LYS A 214 -7.65 -31.65 7.84
CA LYS A 214 -8.06 -30.25 7.61
C LYS A 214 -6.86 -29.37 7.25
N LEU A 215 -7.11 -28.38 6.40
CA LEU A 215 -6.18 -27.29 6.14
C LEU A 215 -6.22 -26.26 7.28
N ASP A 216 -5.08 -25.72 7.65
CA ASP A 216 -4.96 -24.76 8.74
C ASP A 216 -5.44 -23.36 8.32
N THR A 217 -5.26 -23.00 7.06
CA THR A 217 -5.60 -21.69 6.53
C THR A 217 -6.48 -21.77 5.28
N ILE A 218 -7.63 -21.07 5.31
CA ILE A 218 -8.47 -20.77 4.15
C ILE A 218 -8.55 -19.25 4.04
N SER A 219 -7.72 -18.68 3.16
CA SER A 219 -7.47 -17.24 3.10
C SER A 219 -8.36 -16.55 2.07
N GLY A 220 -9.39 -15.85 2.54
CA GLY A 220 -10.50 -15.29 1.77
C GLY A 220 -10.20 -13.99 1.02
N GLY A 221 -8.95 -13.67 0.76
CA GLY A 221 -8.57 -12.53 -0.06
C GLY A 221 -8.04 -11.32 0.70
N GLY A 222 -8.14 -10.15 0.08
CA GLY A 222 -7.52 -8.92 0.54
C GLY A 222 -8.46 -7.92 1.22
N THR A 223 -8.10 -6.63 1.18
CA THR A 223 -8.85 -5.53 1.80
C THR A 223 -10.32 -5.46 1.36
N SER A 224 -10.62 -5.72 0.08
CA SER A 224 -11.99 -5.73 -0.43
C SER A 224 -12.88 -6.76 0.27
N SER A 225 -12.31 -7.89 0.71
CA SER A 225 -13.02 -8.95 1.41
C SER A 225 -13.56 -8.55 2.79
N LEU A 226 -13.10 -7.43 3.36
CA LEU A 226 -13.67 -6.85 4.58
C LEU A 226 -15.17 -6.53 4.44
N MET A 227 -15.66 -6.33 3.21
CA MET A 227 -17.10 -6.16 2.96
C MET A 227 -17.90 -7.33 3.51
N ARG A 228 -17.43 -8.58 3.35
CA ARG A 228 -18.12 -9.78 3.87
C ARG A 228 -18.09 -9.86 5.39
N ILE A 229 -17.05 -9.29 6.03
CA ILE A 229 -17.00 -9.13 7.50
C ILE A 229 -18.10 -8.19 7.97
N PHE A 230 -18.25 -7.03 7.30
CA PHE A 230 -19.25 -6.01 7.67
C PHE A 230 -20.67 -6.43 7.35
N ASP A 231 -20.89 -7.09 6.23
CA ASP A 231 -22.20 -7.64 5.85
C ASP A 231 -22.59 -8.85 6.71
N GLY A 232 -21.61 -9.50 7.33
CA GLY A 232 -21.82 -10.63 8.25
C GLY A 232 -22.12 -11.95 7.55
N ASP A 233 -21.76 -12.08 6.28
CA ASP A 233 -22.03 -13.23 5.43
C ASP A 233 -20.75 -13.89 4.87
N ILE A 234 -19.61 -13.73 5.54
CA ILE A 234 -18.40 -14.47 5.19
C ILE A 234 -18.60 -15.97 5.45
N PRO A 235 -18.21 -16.90 4.54
CA PRO A 235 -18.30 -18.34 4.78
C PRO A 235 -17.53 -18.75 6.05
N GLU A 236 -18.11 -19.59 6.90
CA GLU A 236 -17.58 -19.98 8.22
C GLU A 236 -16.16 -20.59 8.18
N ARG A 237 -15.81 -21.22 7.05
CA ARG A 237 -14.49 -21.85 6.87
C ARG A 237 -13.38 -20.87 6.52
N ILE A 238 -13.71 -19.67 6.07
CA ILE A 238 -12.71 -18.61 5.87
C ILE A 238 -12.19 -18.16 7.22
N ASN A 239 -10.89 -18.30 7.45
CA ASN A 239 -10.26 -18.00 8.74
C ASN A 239 -9.12 -16.98 8.66
N GLU A 240 -8.85 -16.42 7.46
CA GLU A 240 -7.86 -15.38 7.26
C GLU A 240 -8.30 -14.37 6.19
N LEU A 241 -7.98 -13.09 6.41
CA LEU A 241 -7.98 -12.02 5.41
C LEU A 241 -6.65 -11.26 5.44
N ARG A 242 -6.13 -10.91 4.25
CA ARG A 242 -4.87 -10.19 4.07
C ARG A 242 -5.13 -8.71 3.77
N VAL A 243 -5.13 -7.88 4.83
CA VAL A 243 -5.57 -6.48 4.79
C VAL A 243 -4.37 -5.53 4.69
N GLY A 244 -4.39 -4.66 3.67
CA GLY A 244 -3.29 -3.74 3.37
C GLY A 244 -3.60 -2.28 3.67
N GLY A 245 -3.86 -1.48 2.63
CA GLY A 245 -3.87 -0.03 2.72
C GLY A 245 -5.02 0.61 3.48
N GLU A 246 -6.10 -0.09 3.79
CA GLU A 246 -7.28 0.51 4.43
C GLU A 246 -7.00 1.13 5.79
N PRO A 247 -6.22 0.51 6.70
CA PRO A 247 -5.90 1.13 7.99
C PRO A 247 -5.17 2.47 7.88
N LEU A 248 -4.44 2.68 6.79
CA LEU A 248 -3.65 3.89 6.55
C LEU A 248 -4.40 4.93 5.72
N ALA A 249 -4.93 4.51 4.57
CA ALA A 249 -5.59 5.41 3.63
C ALA A 249 -7.04 5.73 4.03
N ALA A 250 -7.72 4.82 4.75
CA ALA A 250 -9.07 4.98 5.29
C ALA A 250 -10.07 5.55 4.25
N TYR A 251 -10.06 4.98 3.05
CA TYR A 251 -10.78 5.59 1.93
C TYR A 251 -11.74 4.65 1.21
N THR A 252 -11.29 3.43 0.89
CA THR A 252 -12.00 2.59 -0.09
C THR A 252 -13.33 2.07 0.45
N LEU A 253 -13.35 1.53 1.66
CA LEU A 253 -14.57 0.98 2.25
C LEU A 253 -15.65 2.04 2.43
N LYS A 254 -15.27 3.23 2.93
CA LYS A 254 -16.22 4.32 3.14
C LYS A 254 -16.62 5.02 1.85
N ASN A 255 -15.67 5.48 1.05
CA ASN A 255 -15.94 6.41 -0.04
C ASN A 255 -16.26 5.73 -1.37
N VAL A 256 -15.86 4.48 -1.56
CA VAL A 256 -16.17 3.70 -2.77
C VAL A 256 -17.34 2.75 -2.52
N TYR A 257 -17.33 2.04 -1.41
CA TYR A 257 -18.34 1.01 -1.11
C TYR A 257 -19.44 1.47 -0.15
N GLY A 258 -19.31 2.65 0.47
CA GLY A 258 -20.39 3.26 1.27
C GLY A 258 -20.59 2.68 2.66
N TYR A 259 -19.60 1.94 3.21
CA TYR A 259 -19.71 1.39 4.56
C TYR A 259 -19.61 2.48 5.63
N PRO A 260 -20.37 2.39 6.73
CA PRO A 260 -20.27 3.31 7.85
C PRO A 260 -18.98 3.05 8.63
N MET A 261 -18.01 3.95 8.52
CA MET A 261 -16.65 3.82 9.06
C MET A 261 -16.34 4.92 10.10
N GLU A 262 -17.33 5.35 10.91
CA GLU A 262 -17.20 6.47 11.86
C GLU A 262 -16.15 6.22 12.96
N TRP A 263 -15.78 4.96 13.16
CA TRP A 263 -14.75 4.53 14.11
C TRP A 263 -13.33 4.61 13.52
N GLN A 264 -13.21 4.84 12.21
CA GLN A 264 -11.93 4.86 11.51
C GLN A 264 -11.39 6.29 11.41
N HIS A 265 -10.16 6.47 11.82
CA HIS A 265 -9.43 7.73 11.59
C HIS A 265 -9.09 7.87 10.11
N GLU A 266 -9.48 9.00 9.53
CA GLU A 266 -9.28 9.27 8.10
C GLU A 266 -8.05 10.15 7.82
N ASP A 267 -7.39 10.65 8.86
CA ASP A 267 -6.26 11.57 8.82
C ASP A 267 -4.91 10.91 9.15
N VAL A 268 -4.84 9.58 9.01
CA VAL A 268 -3.63 8.79 9.31
C VAL A 268 -2.46 9.22 8.43
N ILE A 269 -2.72 9.44 7.14
CA ILE A 269 -1.69 9.80 6.18
C ILE A 269 -2.04 11.10 5.45
N ARG A 270 -1.07 12.02 5.36
CA ARG A 270 -1.23 13.32 4.73
C ARG A 270 0.01 13.70 3.93
N LEU A 271 -0.19 14.34 2.78
CA LEU A 271 0.86 14.93 1.98
C LEU A 271 0.95 16.42 2.26
N ARG A 272 2.12 16.91 2.67
CA ARG A 272 2.41 18.34 2.78
C ARG A 272 3.31 18.78 1.63
N MET A 273 2.93 19.89 0.99
CA MET A 273 3.74 20.53 -0.05
C MET A 273 3.89 22.01 0.28
N GLU A 274 5.11 22.52 0.11
CA GLU A 274 5.41 23.93 0.32
C GLU A 274 4.92 24.79 -0.83
N VAL A 275 4.37 25.96 -0.52
CA VAL A 275 3.98 26.98 -1.50
C VAL A 275 5.24 27.70 -2.00
N LEU A 276 5.49 27.60 -3.29
CA LEU A 276 6.65 28.22 -3.96
C LEU A 276 6.32 29.59 -4.54
N GLU A 277 5.13 29.74 -5.10
CA GLU A 277 4.66 30.95 -5.74
C GLU A 277 3.17 31.14 -5.55
N VAL A 278 2.72 32.38 -5.37
CA VAL A 278 1.32 32.78 -5.43
C VAL A 278 1.19 33.96 -6.37
N ARG A 279 0.42 33.86 -7.46
CA ARG A 279 0.23 34.90 -8.49
C ARG A 279 -1.15 34.83 -9.12
N ARG A 280 -1.66 36.01 -9.54
CA ARG A 280 -2.77 36.06 -10.49
C ARG A 280 -2.24 35.75 -11.89
N LYS A 281 -2.88 34.81 -12.56
CA LYS A 281 -2.53 34.36 -13.92
C LYS A 281 -3.81 34.05 -14.71
N PRO A 282 -3.79 34.18 -16.05
CA PRO A 282 -4.87 33.67 -16.88
C PRO A 282 -5.16 32.18 -16.61
N SER A 283 -6.42 31.80 -16.62
CA SER A 283 -6.82 30.41 -16.41
C SER A 283 -6.60 29.53 -17.64
N HIS A 284 -6.56 30.12 -18.83
CA HIS A 284 -6.25 29.45 -20.08
C HIS A 284 -4.79 29.73 -20.50
N PRO A 285 -4.02 28.70 -20.89
CA PRO A 285 -2.67 28.90 -21.46
C PRO A 285 -2.73 29.75 -22.72
N ILE A 286 -1.66 30.56 -22.93
CA ILE A 286 -1.57 31.47 -24.08
C ILE A 286 -0.55 30.90 -25.06
N GLY A 287 -0.97 30.71 -26.33
CA GLY A 287 -0.16 30.18 -27.40
C GLY A 287 -0.81 28.99 -28.10
N GLU A 288 -0.07 28.38 -29.03
CA GLU A 288 -0.49 27.15 -29.69
C GLU A 288 -0.33 25.96 -28.73
N LEU A 289 -1.41 25.21 -28.50
CA LEU A 289 -1.42 24.08 -27.58
C LEU A 289 -1.05 22.80 -28.33
N ALA A 290 -0.25 21.96 -27.67
CA ALA A 290 0.14 20.64 -28.14
C ALA A 290 -0.10 19.60 -27.03
N VAL A 291 0.92 18.82 -26.68
CA VAL A 291 0.85 17.84 -25.57
C VAL A 291 1.73 18.32 -24.41
N ASP A 292 1.38 17.88 -23.18
CA ASP A 292 2.21 18.10 -22.00
C ASP A 292 3.47 17.18 -21.99
N ALA A 293 4.28 17.29 -20.97
CA ALA A 293 5.49 16.47 -20.81
C ALA A 293 5.25 14.96 -20.72
N PHE A 294 3.99 14.54 -20.49
CA PHE A 294 3.55 13.15 -20.37
C PHE A 294 2.79 12.66 -21.61
N GLY A 295 2.71 13.50 -22.65
CA GLY A 295 2.04 13.18 -23.90
C GLY A 295 0.51 13.36 -23.86
N HIS A 296 -0.04 14.03 -22.84
CA HIS A 296 -1.47 14.27 -22.74
C HIS A 296 -1.87 15.59 -23.42
N SER A 297 -2.98 15.56 -24.16
CA SER A 297 -3.66 16.77 -24.64
C SER A 297 -4.68 17.21 -23.59
N ASN A 298 -4.39 18.33 -22.94
CA ASN A 298 -5.27 18.87 -21.90
C ASN A 298 -6.22 19.92 -22.49
N THR A 299 -7.43 19.98 -21.95
CA THR A 299 -8.41 21.04 -22.24
C THR A 299 -8.48 21.99 -21.05
N TYR A 300 -8.56 23.28 -21.33
CA TYR A 300 -8.60 24.32 -20.31
C TYR A 300 -9.85 25.18 -20.51
N GLU A 301 -10.57 25.44 -19.42
CA GLU A 301 -11.66 26.43 -19.43
C GLU A 301 -11.07 27.81 -19.18
N ASP A 302 -11.47 28.80 -20.00
CA ASP A 302 -11.13 30.20 -19.76
C ASP A 302 -12.08 30.82 -18.72
N ARG A 303 -11.57 30.97 -17.50
CA ARG A 303 -12.25 31.59 -16.34
C ARG A 303 -11.68 32.98 -16.02
N GLY A 304 -10.98 33.60 -16.97
CA GLY A 304 -10.28 34.87 -16.78
C GLY A 304 -9.02 34.75 -15.89
N GLU A 305 -8.67 35.83 -15.21
CA GLU A 305 -7.54 35.85 -14.26
C GLU A 305 -7.98 35.22 -12.93
N ARG A 306 -7.17 34.26 -12.46
CA ARG A 306 -7.40 33.51 -11.20
C ARG A 306 -6.18 33.61 -10.32
N LEU A 307 -6.38 33.61 -9.01
CA LEU A 307 -5.30 33.46 -8.04
C LEU A 307 -4.84 31.99 -8.05
N ARG A 308 -3.56 31.78 -8.35
CA ARG A 308 -2.95 30.45 -8.46
C ARG A 308 -1.73 30.33 -7.59
N ALA A 309 -1.44 29.13 -7.14
CA ALA A 309 -0.18 28.79 -6.50
C ALA A 309 0.51 27.64 -7.19
N ILE A 310 1.83 27.59 -6.99
CA ILE A 310 2.70 26.47 -7.34
C ILE A 310 3.18 25.85 -6.04
N LEU A 311 3.07 24.54 -5.92
CA LEU A 311 3.54 23.76 -4.79
C LEU A 311 4.76 22.94 -5.16
N GLY A 312 5.69 22.79 -4.22
CA GLY A 312 6.92 22.02 -4.34
C GLY A 312 6.66 20.51 -4.13
N GLY A 313 6.20 19.88 -5.16
CA GLY A 313 5.93 18.45 -5.29
C GLY A 313 5.11 18.22 -6.53
N GLY A 314 5.31 17.09 -7.20
CA GLY A 314 4.66 16.79 -8.46
C GLY A 314 4.47 15.28 -8.70
N ARG A 315 4.27 14.91 -9.96
CA ARG A 315 3.97 13.51 -10.34
C ARG A 315 5.07 12.53 -9.96
N LEU A 316 6.34 12.95 -9.88
CA LEU A 316 7.43 12.09 -9.41
C LEU A 316 7.28 11.71 -7.93
N ASP A 317 6.62 12.56 -7.14
CA ASP A 317 6.47 12.33 -5.71
C ASP A 317 5.25 11.50 -5.37
N TYR A 318 4.09 11.77 -6.02
CA TYR A 318 2.82 11.20 -5.59
C TYR A 318 1.95 10.61 -6.72
N GLY A 319 2.44 10.60 -7.96
CA GLY A 319 1.70 10.09 -9.13
C GLY A 319 0.70 11.10 -9.71
N GLU A 320 -0.50 10.66 -10.01
CA GLU A 320 -1.47 11.49 -10.73
C GLU A 320 -2.22 12.47 -9.80
N PRO A 321 -2.22 13.79 -10.14
CA PRO A 321 -2.82 14.83 -9.30
C PRO A 321 -4.35 14.69 -9.15
N GLN A 322 -5.05 14.18 -10.17
CA GLN A 322 -6.49 13.95 -10.12
C GLN A 322 -6.91 12.86 -9.14
N ASP A 323 -5.98 12.03 -8.68
CA ASP A 323 -6.24 11.00 -7.69
C ASP A 323 -6.18 11.51 -6.25
N ILE A 324 -5.67 12.73 -6.01
CA ILE A 324 -5.69 13.36 -4.69
C ILE A 324 -7.14 13.76 -4.36
N PRO A 325 -7.70 13.31 -3.22
CA PRO A 325 -9.04 13.71 -2.81
C PRO A 325 -9.15 15.23 -2.65
N ASN A 326 -10.15 15.83 -3.30
CA ASN A 326 -10.43 17.25 -3.10
C ASN A 326 -11.13 17.44 -1.75
N GLY A 327 -10.37 17.83 -0.73
CA GLY A 327 -10.86 17.99 0.64
C GLY A 327 -10.58 19.37 1.24
N ASN A 328 -9.80 20.21 0.55
CA ASN A 328 -9.46 21.54 1.03
C ASN A 328 -10.46 22.58 0.47
N PRO A 329 -11.23 23.28 1.36
CA PRO A 329 -12.23 24.25 0.90
C PRO A 329 -11.61 25.34 0.01
N GLY A 330 -12.17 25.53 -1.18
CA GLY A 330 -11.77 26.56 -2.13
C GLY A 330 -10.41 26.34 -2.80
N ILE A 331 -9.79 25.16 -2.65
CA ILE A 331 -8.57 24.77 -3.37
C ILE A 331 -8.94 23.77 -4.47
N GLU A 332 -8.59 24.09 -5.70
CA GLU A 332 -8.74 23.18 -6.86
C GLU A 332 -7.33 22.80 -7.38
N ILE A 333 -7.06 21.51 -7.49
CA ILE A 333 -5.83 21.02 -8.13
C ILE A 333 -6.06 21.03 -9.63
N LEU A 334 -5.33 21.91 -10.34
CA LEU A 334 -5.44 22.07 -11.78
C LEU A 334 -4.63 21.04 -12.57
N GLY A 335 -3.53 20.56 -11.99
CA GLY A 335 -2.63 19.61 -12.60
C GLY A 335 -1.24 19.63 -11.98
N ALA A 336 -0.34 18.81 -12.52
CA ALA A 336 1.03 18.76 -12.07
C ALA A 336 2.01 18.47 -13.21
N SER A 337 3.20 19.07 -13.12
CA SER A 337 4.40 18.62 -13.82
C SER A 337 5.12 17.53 -13.01
N SER A 338 6.36 17.18 -13.39
CA SER A 338 7.18 16.24 -12.61
C SER A 338 7.36 16.68 -11.16
N ASP A 339 7.63 17.98 -10.93
CA ASP A 339 8.10 18.50 -9.63
C ASP A 339 7.21 19.62 -9.06
N HIS A 340 6.14 20.00 -9.75
CA HIS A 340 5.26 21.11 -9.37
C HIS A 340 3.81 20.72 -9.47
N THR A 341 3.04 21.04 -8.44
CA THR A 341 1.57 21.00 -8.48
C THR A 341 1.02 22.41 -8.63
N ILE A 342 0.11 22.59 -9.57
CA ILE A 342 -0.56 23.85 -9.82
C ILE A 342 -1.97 23.79 -9.23
N ILE A 343 -2.29 24.79 -8.39
CA ILE A 343 -3.59 24.90 -7.74
C ILE A 343 -4.22 26.26 -8.00
N ASP A 344 -5.54 26.29 -8.00
CA ASP A 344 -6.37 27.49 -7.97
C ASP A 344 -6.74 27.80 -6.52
N LEU A 345 -6.61 29.06 -6.14
CA LEU A 345 -6.88 29.58 -4.78
C LEU A 345 -7.95 30.68 -4.77
N GLU A 346 -8.61 30.97 -5.89
CA GLU A 346 -9.53 32.10 -6.00
C GLU A 346 -10.66 32.07 -4.97
N ASP A 347 -11.15 30.86 -4.69
CA ASP A 347 -12.26 30.64 -3.78
C ASP A 347 -11.77 30.16 -2.38
N CYS A 348 -10.43 30.15 -2.15
CA CYS A 348 -9.86 29.71 -0.89
C CYS A 348 -9.98 30.79 0.20
N PRO A 349 -10.54 30.47 1.37
CA PRO A 349 -10.69 31.44 2.45
C PRO A 349 -9.36 31.76 3.18
N ILE A 350 -8.30 31.03 2.88
CA ILE A 350 -6.98 31.16 3.50
C ILE A 350 -6.03 31.85 2.52
N GLU A 351 -5.36 32.89 3.00
CA GLU A 351 -4.27 33.55 2.26
C GLU A 351 -2.97 32.79 2.46
N TYR A 352 -2.38 32.30 1.37
CA TYR A 352 -1.10 31.62 1.36
C TYR A 352 0.00 32.52 0.77
N LYS A 353 1.25 32.27 1.19
CA LYS A 353 2.46 32.92 0.67
C LYS A 353 3.58 31.90 0.53
N PRO A 354 4.63 32.19 -0.27
CA PRO A 354 5.80 31.34 -0.35
C PRO A 354 6.40 31.04 1.03
N GLY A 355 6.68 29.76 1.27
CA GLY A 355 7.16 29.23 2.54
C GLY A 355 6.04 28.69 3.46
N ASP A 356 4.78 28.93 3.18
CA ASP A 356 3.68 28.22 3.83
C ASP A 356 3.59 26.80 3.23
N PHE A 357 2.86 25.91 3.89
CA PHE A 357 2.57 24.59 3.32
C PHE A 357 1.05 24.32 3.25
N ILE A 358 0.67 23.47 2.31
CA ILE A 358 -0.69 22.96 2.19
C ILE A 358 -0.67 21.46 2.42
N GLU A 359 -1.63 20.97 3.20
CA GLU A 359 -1.78 19.57 3.54
C GLU A 359 -2.96 18.96 2.78
N PHE A 360 -2.72 17.79 2.18
CA PHE A 360 -3.73 17.05 1.43
C PHE A 360 -3.95 15.68 2.04
N ARG A 361 -5.19 15.24 2.12
CA ARG A 361 -5.49 13.82 2.28
C ARG A 361 -4.99 13.07 1.04
N ILE A 362 -4.55 11.85 1.23
CA ILE A 362 -4.07 11.00 0.15
C ILE A 362 -4.71 9.62 0.21
N LYS A 363 -4.67 8.91 -0.91
CA LYS A 363 -5.17 7.55 -1.05
C LYS A 363 -4.01 6.55 -1.12
N TYR A 364 -4.37 5.29 -1.32
CA TYR A 364 -3.43 4.19 -1.49
C TYR A 364 -2.37 4.45 -2.57
N THR A 365 -2.78 5.01 -3.72
CA THR A 365 -1.88 5.25 -4.86
C THR A 365 -0.77 6.25 -4.49
N GLN A 366 -1.13 7.39 -3.89
CA GLN A 366 -0.14 8.39 -3.48
C GLN A 366 0.79 7.85 -2.38
N LEU A 367 0.24 7.10 -1.42
CA LEU A 367 1.05 6.48 -0.36
C LEU A 367 2.11 5.56 -0.95
N MET A 368 1.75 4.78 -1.97
CA MET A 368 2.68 3.87 -2.65
C MET A 368 3.84 4.64 -3.31
N TYR A 369 3.58 5.75 -4.00
CA TYR A 369 4.62 6.58 -4.60
C TYR A 369 5.51 7.21 -3.52
N LEU A 370 4.91 7.86 -2.52
CA LEU A 370 5.63 8.58 -1.47
C LEU A 370 6.53 7.67 -0.63
N THR A 371 6.10 6.45 -0.33
CA THR A 371 6.93 5.50 0.44
C THR A 371 8.06 4.89 -0.38
N LEU A 372 7.93 4.83 -1.71
CA LEU A 372 8.96 4.34 -2.62
C LEU A 372 9.97 5.41 -3.02
N ASN A 373 9.60 6.69 -2.95
CA ASN A 373 10.47 7.79 -3.33
C ASN A 373 11.48 8.12 -2.20
N PRO A 374 12.78 7.89 -2.39
CA PRO A 374 13.80 8.15 -1.36
C PRO A 374 13.97 9.64 -1.03
N LEU A 375 13.38 10.53 -1.82
CA LEU A 375 13.42 11.99 -1.60
C LEU A 375 12.22 12.48 -0.77
N THR A 376 11.23 11.63 -0.54
CA THR A 376 10.11 11.96 0.35
C THR A 376 10.58 12.04 1.80
N HIS A 377 10.28 13.14 2.46
CA HIS A 377 10.52 13.29 3.89
C HIS A 377 9.35 12.71 4.68
N ILE A 378 9.60 11.68 5.47
CA ILE A 378 8.56 11.04 6.29
C ILE A 378 8.61 11.62 7.69
N LYS A 379 7.47 12.13 8.16
CA LYS A 379 7.28 12.65 9.52
C LYS A 379 6.27 11.77 10.24
N TYR A 380 6.73 11.05 11.24
CA TYR A 380 5.86 10.32 12.15
C TYR A 380 5.38 11.25 13.26
N ILE A 381 4.10 11.12 13.62
CA ILE A 381 3.47 11.75 14.79
C ILE A 381 2.74 10.67 15.59
N GLU A 382 2.59 10.93 16.90
CA GLU A 382 1.91 10.06 17.86
C GLU A 382 0.75 10.84 18.54
#